data_6118588a9db7c62bad6a66e912cc0cfc
#
_entry.id   6118588a9db7c62bad6a66e912cc0cfc
#
_cell.length_a   1.000
_cell.length_b   1.000
_cell.length_c   1.000
_cell.angle_alpha   90.00
_cell.angle_beta   90.00
_cell.angle_gamma   90.00
#
_symmetry.space_group_name_H-M   'P 1'
#
loop_
_entity.id
_entity.type
_entity.pdbx_description
1 polymer ?
#
loop_
_entity_poly.entity_id
_entity_poly.type
_entity_poly.pdbx_seq_one_letter_code
_entity_poly.pdbx_strand_id
1 'polypeptide(L)'
;MPQETNLNVSPYFDDFDPNKGYYKVLFKPGLPVQSRELTSLQSILQNQIEQVGTHLFKEGSVVIPGQINYNNTLFAVEIEKEYLGIPISSYAINLVNVYIRGQSSNVKAKIVSTVGPEYSTRGYYTLFVSYVSTGIDGKEVFDDNEVLSLESNLSTSIINFQAGQGFGITAAVDSTSIGSAVFLSEGVYYLRGTFVKVFPQTLI
;
A
#
# COMPACT_ATOMS: atom_id res chain seq x y z
N MET A 1 -7.90 16.86 -16.59
CA MET A 1 -9.16 16.06 -16.75
C MET A 1 -8.88 14.60 -16.47
N PRO A 2 -9.69 13.91 -15.68
CA PRO A 2 -9.72 12.47 -15.73
C PRO A 2 -9.95 12.08 -17.20
N GLN A 3 -9.53 10.91 -17.60
CA GLN A 3 -9.51 10.41 -18.97
C GLN A 3 -10.68 10.97 -19.82
N GLU A 4 -10.38 11.68 -20.92
CA GLU A 4 -11.40 12.20 -21.81
C GLU A 4 -12.19 11.04 -22.42
N THR A 5 -13.40 10.86 -21.91
CA THR A 5 -14.34 9.91 -22.48
C THR A 5 -15.25 10.67 -23.41
N ASN A 6 -15.26 10.31 -24.69
CA ASN A 6 -16.20 10.90 -25.64
C ASN A 6 -17.60 10.40 -25.33
N LEU A 7 -18.40 11.23 -24.67
CA LEU A 7 -19.80 10.95 -24.35
C LEU A 7 -20.78 11.48 -25.42
N ASN A 8 -20.28 12.12 -26.49
CA ASN A 8 -21.12 12.55 -27.61
C ASN A 8 -21.41 11.41 -28.60
N VAL A 9 -21.78 10.26 -28.03
CA VAL A 9 -22.12 9.02 -28.76
C VAL A 9 -23.36 8.40 -28.12
N SER A 10 -24.04 7.51 -28.86
CA SER A 10 -25.16 6.75 -28.31
C SER A 10 -24.70 5.93 -27.07
N PRO A 11 -25.50 5.89 -26.00
CA PRO A 11 -26.82 6.47 -25.78
C PRO A 11 -26.84 7.88 -25.14
N TYR A 12 -25.68 8.47 -24.85
CA TYR A 12 -25.56 9.67 -24.00
C TYR A 12 -25.72 10.96 -24.76
N PHE A 13 -25.13 11.07 -25.97
CA PHE A 13 -25.16 12.25 -26.84
C PHE A 13 -24.86 13.58 -26.13
N ASP A 14 -23.88 13.56 -25.22
CA ASP A 14 -23.38 14.74 -24.53
C ASP A 14 -22.52 15.59 -25.48
N ASP A 15 -23.05 16.74 -25.89
CA ASP A 15 -22.38 17.70 -26.76
C ASP A 15 -21.77 18.87 -26.00
N PHE A 16 -21.48 18.68 -24.71
CA PHE A 16 -20.79 19.66 -23.90
C PHE A 16 -19.44 20.02 -24.50
N ASP A 17 -19.24 21.32 -24.68
CA ASP A 17 -17.96 21.90 -25.13
C ASP A 17 -17.66 23.15 -24.28
N PRO A 18 -16.55 23.16 -23.53
CA PRO A 18 -16.16 24.30 -22.71
C PRO A 18 -16.08 25.61 -23.49
N ASN A 19 -15.71 25.57 -24.77
CA ASN A 19 -15.55 26.75 -25.62
C ASN A 19 -16.89 27.42 -25.97
N LYS A 20 -18.01 26.69 -25.85
CA LYS A 20 -19.34 27.26 -26.08
C LYS A 20 -19.82 28.13 -24.93
N GLY A 21 -19.16 28.04 -23.76
CA GLY A 21 -19.48 28.87 -22.60
C GLY A 21 -20.86 28.61 -21.98
N TYR A 22 -21.43 27.45 -22.22
CA TYR A 22 -22.70 27.08 -21.57
C TYR A 22 -22.45 26.79 -20.09
N TYR A 23 -23.26 27.41 -19.23
CA TYR A 23 -23.15 27.26 -17.77
C TYR A 23 -24.42 26.69 -17.13
N LYS A 24 -25.51 26.47 -17.89
CA LYS A 24 -26.80 26.03 -17.37
C LYS A 24 -27.62 25.35 -18.45
N VAL A 25 -28.27 24.23 -18.11
CA VAL A 25 -29.32 23.60 -18.90
C VAL A 25 -30.66 24.02 -18.36
N LEU A 26 -31.55 24.44 -19.24
CA LEU A 26 -32.90 24.83 -18.89
C LEU A 26 -33.89 23.78 -19.36
N PHE A 27 -34.67 23.25 -18.43
CA PHE A 27 -35.72 22.28 -18.71
C PHE A 27 -37.03 23.03 -19.02
N LYS A 28 -37.67 22.68 -20.11
CA LYS A 28 -38.98 23.27 -20.48
C LYS A 28 -40.07 22.47 -19.80
N PRO A 29 -40.96 23.12 -19.01
CA PRO A 29 -42.11 22.45 -18.41
C PRO A 29 -43.02 21.78 -19.46
N GLY A 30 -43.50 20.59 -19.15
CA GLY A 30 -44.37 19.82 -20.04
C GLY A 30 -43.67 18.99 -21.12
N LEU A 31 -42.35 19.01 -21.20
CA LEU A 31 -41.56 18.12 -22.07
C LEU A 31 -40.79 17.08 -21.24
N PRO A 32 -40.68 15.84 -21.74
CA PRO A 32 -39.86 14.84 -21.06
C PRO A 32 -38.40 15.22 -21.10
N VAL A 33 -37.70 15.03 -19.98
CA VAL A 33 -36.25 15.23 -19.87
C VAL A 33 -35.53 14.07 -20.55
N GLN A 34 -34.59 14.39 -21.42
CA GLN A 34 -33.78 13.40 -22.11
C GLN A 34 -32.44 13.14 -21.32
N SER A 35 -31.88 11.95 -21.52
CA SER A 35 -30.56 11.60 -20.90
C SER A 35 -29.47 12.57 -21.29
N ARG A 36 -29.46 13.07 -22.53
CA ARG A 36 -28.55 14.09 -23.05
C ARG A 36 -28.55 15.36 -22.18
N GLU A 37 -29.72 15.86 -21.78
CA GLU A 37 -29.82 17.08 -20.97
C GLU A 37 -29.26 16.88 -19.56
N LEU A 38 -29.47 15.69 -18.99
CA LEU A 38 -28.92 15.33 -17.69
C LEU A 38 -27.42 15.17 -17.75
N THR A 39 -26.90 14.51 -18.79
CA THR A 39 -25.44 14.31 -18.97
C THR A 39 -24.75 15.66 -19.20
N SER A 40 -25.28 16.51 -20.07
CA SER A 40 -24.74 17.86 -20.29
C SER A 40 -24.77 18.72 -19.03
N LEU A 41 -25.80 18.62 -18.19
CA LEU A 41 -25.84 19.30 -16.89
C LEU A 41 -24.69 18.84 -15.99
N GLN A 42 -24.45 17.54 -15.90
CA GLN A 42 -23.34 16.99 -15.12
C GLN A 42 -22.00 17.48 -15.65
N SER A 43 -21.78 17.45 -16.96
CA SER A 43 -20.53 17.91 -17.59
C SER A 43 -20.26 19.39 -17.34
N ILE A 44 -21.30 20.24 -17.42
CA ILE A 44 -21.20 21.66 -17.09
C ILE A 44 -20.79 21.84 -15.62
N LEU A 45 -21.45 21.15 -14.68
CA LEU A 45 -21.14 21.28 -13.26
C LEU A 45 -19.73 20.77 -12.93
N GLN A 46 -19.32 19.65 -13.52
CA GLN A 46 -17.96 19.12 -13.36
C GLN A 46 -16.91 20.11 -13.86
N ASN A 47 -17.12 20.72 -15.04
CA ASN A 47 -16.22 21.73 -15.58
C ASN A 47 -16.13 22.95 -14.67
N GLN A 48 -17.24 23.44 -14.13
CA GLN A 48 -17.23 24.58 -13.20
C GLN A 48 -16.46 24.26 -11.92
N ILE A 49 -16.64 23.06 -11.34
CA ILE A 49 -15.91 22.62 -10.16
C ILE A 49 -14.41 22.49 -10.47
N GLU A 50 -14.05 21.92 -11.63
CA GLU A 50 -12.68 21.82 -12.08
C GLU A 50 -12.02 23.18 -12.24
N GLN A 51 -12.70 24.15 -12.84
CA GLN A 51 -12.20 25.52 -12.99
C GLN A 51 -11.95 26.18 -11.63
N VAL A 52 -12.86 26.05 -10.68
CA VAL A 52 -12.67 26.56 -9.31
C VAL A 52 -11.49 25.87 -8.64
N GLY A 53 -11.41 24.56 -8.76
CA GLY A 53 -10.29 23.77 -8.20
C GLY A 53 -8.94 24.19 -8.77
N THR A 54 -8.86 24.39 -10.09
CA THR A 54 -7.61 24.82 -10.78
C THR A 54 -7.17 26.22 -10.38
N HIS A 55 -8.11 27.10 -9.99
CA HIS A 55 -7.79 28.42 -9.48
C HIS A 55 -7.28 28.40 -8.03
N LEU A 56 -7.78 27.47 -7.22
CA LEU A 56 -7.42 27.36 -5.79
C LEU A 56 -6.18 26.49 -5.56
N PHE A 57 -5.99 25.45 -6.35
CA PHE A 57 -4.93 24.46 -6.17
C PHE A 57 -4.06 24.36 -7.40
N LYS A 58 -2.74 24.28 -7.18
CA LYS A 58 -1.81 23.89 -8.23
C LYS A 58 -1.97 22.38 -8.52
N GLU A 59 -1.73 22.00 -9.77
CA GLU A 59 -1.61 20.60 -10.16
C GLU A 59 -0.56 19.89 -9.30
N GLY A 60 -0.92 18.76 -8.70
CA GLY A 60 -0.08 18.04 -7.77
C GLY A 60 -0.06 18.58 -6.33
N SER A 61 -0.87 19.61 -6.02
CA SER A 61 -0.95 20.14 -4.64
C SER A 61 -1.41 19.08 -3.66
N VAL A 62 -0.77 19.06 -2.50
CA VAL A 62 -1.18 18.27 -1.35
C VAL A 62 -2.29 19.01 -0.62
N VAL A 63 -3.50 18.46 -0.61
CA VAL A 63 -4.67 19.04 0.07
C VAL A 63 -4.75 18.55 1.51
N ILE A 64 -4.57 17.24 1.69
CA ILE A 64 -4.36 16.61 3.01
C ILE A 64 -3.00 15.95 2.94
N PRO A 65 -2.03 16.38 3.79
CA PRO A 65 -0.68 15.87 3.73
C PRO A 65 -0.60 14.40 4.13
N GLY A 66 -0.17 13.57 3.20
CA GLY A 66 0.34 12.24 3.49
C GLY A 66 1.81 12.33 3.90
N GLN A 67 2.18 11.71 5.01
CA GLN A 67 3.58 11.63 5.41
C GLN A 67 4.30 10.59 4.57
N ILE A 68 5.48 10.95 4.09
CA ILE A 68 6.39 10.02 3.43
C ILE A 68 7.57 9.80 4.37
N ASN A 69 7.71 8.56 4.84
CA ASN A 69 8.82 8.16 5.68
C ASN A 69 9.70 7.19 4.89
N TYR A 70 10.97 7.53 4.77
CA TYR A 70 11.98 6.67 4.17
C TYR A 70 12.81 6.00 5.26
N ASN A 71 12.93 4.67 5.19
CA ASN A 71 13.77 3.89 6.08
C ASN A 71 14.77 3.09 5.24
N ASN A 72 16.05 3.39 5.38
CA ASN A 72 17.16 2.72 4.72
C ASN A 72 17.88 1.70 5.65
N THR A 73 17.38 1.48 6.85
CA THR A 73 17.94 0.56 7.84
C THR A 73 17.07 -0.69 8.02
N LEU A 74 16.28 -1.03 7.02
CA LEU A 74 15.59 -2.31 6.98
C LEU A 74 16.54 -3.40 6.55
N PHE A 75 16.31 -4.58 7.09
CA PHE A 75 17.04 -5.78 6.70
C PHE A 75 16.07 -6.75 6.03
N ALA A 76 16.50 -7.32 4.92
CA ALA A 76 15.79 -8.38 4.22
C ALA A 76 16.30 -9.72 4.75
N VAL A 77 15.45 -10.47 5.43
CA VAL A 77 15.75 -11.79 5.98
C VAL A 77 15.04 -12.84 5.14
N GLU A 78 15.81 -13.67 4.47
CA GLU A 78 15.27 -14.81 3.72
C GLU A 78 14.95 -15.95 4.69
N ILE A 79 13.75 -16.54 4.54
CA ILE A 79 13.31 -17.70 5.33
C ILE A 79 12.87 -18.83 4.40
N GLU A 80 12.95 -20.08 4.89
CA GLU A 80 12.50 -21.26 4.17
C GLU A 80 11.01 -21.16 3.80
N LYS A 81 10.60 -21.92 2.77
CA LYS A 81 9.22 -21.87 2.23
C LYS A 81 8.19 -22.48 3.16
N GLU A 82 8.62 -23.37 4.03
CA GLU A 82 7.77 -24.08 4.98
C GLU A 82 8.44 -24.24 6.34
N TYR A 83 7.65 -24.35 7.37
CA TYR A 83 8.10 -24.67 8.73
C TYR A 83 7.24 -25.78 9.31
N LEU A 84 7.84 -26.89 9.73
CA LEU A 84 7.16 -28.08 10.23
C LEU A 84 6.06 -28.61 9.29
N GLY A 85 6.28 -28.54 7.97
CA GLY A 85 5.32 -28.98 6.95
C GLY A 85 4.16 -28.00 6.69
N ILE A 86 4.19 -26.80 7.29
CA ILE A 86 3.20 -25.75 7.06
C ILE A 86 3.84 -24.69 6.16
N PRO A 87 3.27 -24.40 4.99
CA PRO A 87 3.80 -23.39 4.09
C PRO A 87 3.66 -22.00 4.69
N ILE A 88 4.74 -21.20 4.61
CA ILE A 88 4.78 -19.82 5.11
C ILE A 88 3.70 -18.94 4.46
N SER A 89 3.34 -19.21 3.20
CA SER A 89 2.28 -18.48 2.48
C SER A 89 0.95 -18.41 3.22
N SER A 90 0.65 -19.41 4.06
CA SER A 90 -0.62 -19.48 4.79
C SER A 90 -0.74 -18.45 5.91
N TYR A 91 0.37 -17.92 6.41
CA TYR A 91 0.39 -17.01 7.56
C TYR A 91 1.33 -15.80 7.42
N ALA A 92 2.09 -15.68 6.34
CA ALA A 92 3.09 -14.62 6.16
C ALA A 92 2.52 -13.21 6.36
N ILE A 93 1.34 -12.93 5.83
CA ILE A 93 0.68 -11.63 5.94
C ILE A 93 0.35 -11.25 7.39
N ASN A 94 0.12 -12.24 8.24
CA ASN A 94 -0.23 -12.02 9.65
C ASN A 94 1.01 -11.80 10.53
N LEU A 95 2.22 -12.01 9.98
CA LEU A 95 3.47 -11.73 10.66
C LEU A 95 3.85 -10.25 10.61
N VAL A 96 3.20 -9.43 9.78
CA VAL A 96 3.48 -8.00 9.67
C VAL A 96 3.16 -7.28 10.99
N ASN A 97 4.08 -6.42 11.43
CA ASN A 97 4.07 -5.72 12.72
C ASN A 97 4.29 -6.60 13.96
N VAL A 98 4.67 -7.85 13.81
CA VAL A 98 4.97 -8.76 14.92
C VAL A 98 6.44 -8.65 15.29
N TYR A 99 6.75 -8.82 16.58
CA TYR A 99 8.10 -8.95 17.09
C TYR A 99 8.52 -10.42 17.05
N ILE A 100 9.74 -10.63 16.58
CA ILE A 100 10.34 -11.95 16.43
C ILE A 100 11.71 -12.00 17.11
N ARG A 101 12.11 -13.19 17.50
CA ARG A 101 13.40 -13.46 18.11
C ARG A 101 14.06 -14.69 17.49
N GLY A 102 15.34 -14.58 17.16
CA GLY A 102 16.16 -15.74 16.78
C GLY A 102 16.44 -16.61 17.99
N GLN A 103 16.31 -17.92 17.86
CA GLN A 103 16.50 -18.83 18.98
C GLN A 103 17.97 -19.04 19.33
N SER A 104 18.89 -18.99 18.35
CA SER A 104 20.35 -19.13 18.58
C SER A 104 21.00 -17.78 18.78
N SER A 105 20.73 -16.81 17.94
CA SER A 105 21.32 -15.47 18.03
C SER A 105 20.77 -14.64 19.20
N ASN A 106 19.55 -14.92 19.63
CA ASN A 106 18.77 -14.13 20.59
C ASN A 106 18.54 -12.67 20.17
N VAL A 107 18.75 -12.37 18.89
CA VAL A 107 18.48 -11.05 18.30
C VAL A 107 16.98 -10.86 18.19
N LYS A 108 16.51 -9.64 18.45
CA LYS A 108 15.09 -9.27 18.34
C LYS A 108 14.89 -8.32 17.19
N ALA A 109 13.86 -8.59 16.39
CA ALA A 109 13.46 -7.74 15.28
C ALA A 109 11.95 -7.57 15.21
N LYS A 110 11.51 -6.50 14.56
CA LYS A 110 10.11 -6.26 14.20
C LYS A 110 9.94 -6.49 12.71
N ILE A 111 8.96 -7.30 12.32
CA ILE A 111 8.60 -7.49 10.92
C ILE A 111 7.82 -6.26 10.43
N VAL A 112 8.32 -5.63 9.38
CA VAL A 112 7.71 -4.46 8.75
C VAL A 112 6.83 -4.89 7.57
N SER A 113 7.32 -5.85 6.78
CA SER A 113 6.61 -6.36 5.61
C SER A 113 7.09 -7.77 5.27
N THR A 114 6.31 -8.47 4.47
CA THR A 114 6.65 -9.81 3.96
C THR A 114 6.45 -9.84 2.45
N VAL A 115 7.38 -10.50 1.75
CA VAL A 115 7.35 -10.64 0.29
C VAL A 115 7.47 -12.12 -0.07
N GLY A 116 6.66 -12.53 -1.02
CA GLY A 116 6.61 -13.93 -1.46
C GLY A 116 7.82 -14.36 -2.29
N PRO A 117 8.00 -15.66 -2.46
CA PRO A 117 9.15 -16.24 -3.16
C PRO A 117 9.22 -15.88 -4.65
N GLU A 118 8.12 -15.41 -5.23
CA GLU A 118 8.06 -14.94 -6.63
C GLU A 118 8.89 -13.68 -6.89
N TYR A 119 9.20 -12.92 -5.84
CA TYR A 119 10.02 -11.71 -5.90
C TYR A 119 11.47 -11.93 -5.46
N SER A 120 11.80 -13.13 -4.97
CA SER A 120 13.16 -13.49 -4.58
C SER A 120 13.86 -14.27 -5.71
N THR A 121 15.09 -13.89 -6.03
CA THR A 121 15.92 -14.61 -7.02
C THR A 121 16.25 -16.04 -6.59
N ARG A 122 16.23 -16.30 -5.28
CA ARG A 122 16.50 -17.62 -4.67
C ARG A 122 15.22 -18.41 -4.41
N GLY A 123 14.04 -17.76 -4.57
CA GLY A 123 12.75 -18.38 -4.34
C GLY A 123 12.40 -18.61 -2.88
N TYR A 124 13.02 -17.88 -1.94
CA TYR A 124 12.67 -17.88 -0.52
C TYR A 124 11.60 -16.81 -0.21
N TYR A 125 10.91 -16.96 0.92
CA TYR A 125 10.15 -15.88 1.51
C TYR A 125 11.10 -14.84 2.10
N THR A 126 10.82 -13.56 1.90
CA THR A 126 11.63 -12.48 2.44
C THR A 126 10.83 -11.70 3.48
N LEU A 127 11.36 -11.62 4.69
CA LEU A 127 10.85 -10.76 5.76
C LEU A 127 11.68 -9.48 5.77
N PHE A 128 11.03 -8.34 5.62
CA PHE A 128 11.67 -7.06 5.87
C PHE A 128 11.51 -6.71 7.33
N VAL A 129 12.64 -6.64 8.02
CA VAL A 129 12.69 -6.47 9.47
C VAL A 129 13.49 -5.23 9.87
N SER A 130 13.12 -4.67 11.01
CA SER A 130 13.91 -3.67 11.73
C SER A 130 14.42 -4.33 13.01
N TYR A 131 15.73 -4.45 13.15
CA TYR A 131 16.33 -4.99 14.38
C TYR A 131 16.11 -4.01 15.53
N VAL A 132 15.71 -4.54 16.68
CA VAL A 132 15.32 -3.75 17.86
C VAL A 132 16.34 -3.91 18.99
N SER A 133 16.93 -5.10 19.12
CA SER A 133 17.98 -5.35 20.10
C SER A 133 19.00 -6.33 19.58
N THR A 134 20.23 -6.13 20.02
CA THR A 134 21.34 -7.06 19.83
C THR A 134 21.10 -8.35 20.62
N GLY A 135 21.66 -9.43 20.13
CA GLY A 135 21.59 -10.74 20.72
C GLY A 135 22.77 -11.09 21.63
N ILE A 136 23.02 -12.40 21.75
CA ILE A 136 24.15 -12.97 22.51
C ILE A 136 25.45 -12.57 21.80
N ASP A 137 26.50 -12.28 22.59
CA ASP A 137 27.82 -11.91 22.11
C ASP A 137 27.86 -10.69 21.17
N GLY A 138 26.86 -9.80 21.29
CA GLY A 138 26.78 -8.57 20.50
C GLY A 138 26.34 -8.80 19.04
N LYS A 139 25.74 -9.93 18.71
CA LYS A 139 25.18 -10.18 17.39
C LYS A 139 24.10 -9.13 17.05
N GLU A 140 24.16 -8.59 15.85
CA GLU A 140 23.25 -7.55 15.35
C GLU A 140 22.19 -8.10 14.39
N VAL A 141 22.43 -9.27 13.80
CA VAL A 141 21.56 -9.91 12.80
C VAL A 141 21.30 -11.36 13.19
N PHE A 142 20.28 -11.95 12.59
CA PHE A 142 19.98 -13.38 12.76
C PHE A 142 21.06 -14.26 12.17
N ASP A 143 21.23 -15.45 12.76
CA ASP A 143 22.11 -16.49 12.23
C ASP A 143 21.44 -17.22 11.05
N ASP A 144 22.26 -17.81 10.18
CA ASP A 144 21.77 -18.71 9.14
C ASP A 144 21.22 -20.00 9.75
N ASN A 145 20.14 -20.52 9.18
CA ASN A 145 19.46 -21.74 9.62
C ASN A 145 18.94 -21.70 11.07
N GLU A 146 18.73 -20.52 11.65
CA GLU A 146 18.13 -20.44 12.98
C GLU A 146 16.60 -20.41 12.92
N VAL A 147 15.99 -20.95 13.95
CA VAL A 147 14.53 -20.89 14.12
C VAL A 147 14.15 -19.51 14.65
N LEU A 148 13.19 -18.88 13.95
CA LEU A 148 12.58 -17.62 14.38
C LEU A 148 11.33 -17.91 15.19
N SER A 149 11.22 -17.31 16.37
CA SER A 149 10.09 -17.45 17.27
C SER A 149 9.37 -16.13 17.46
N LEU A 150 8.06 -16.21 17.71
CA LEU A 150 7.26 -15.05 18.05
C LEU A 150 7.58 -14.59 19.46
N GLU A 151 7.81 -13.29 19.66
CA GLU A 151 8.00 -12.71 20.98
C GLU A 151 6.73 -12.07 21.47
N SER A 152 6.29 -12.56 22.60
CA SER A 152 5.23 -12.14 23.52
C SER A 152 4.02 -11.33 23.04
N ASN A 153 2.87 -11.64 23.63
CA ASN A 153 1.66 -10.84 23.90
C ASN A 153 0.69 -10.58 22.75
N LEU A 154 0.96 -10.99 21.53
CA LEU A 154 -0.07 -11.01 20.49
C LEU A 154 -0.55 -12.45 20.28
N SER A 155 -1.61 -12.81 21.01
CA SER A 155 -2.61 -13.74 20.46
C SER A 155 -3.08 -13.14 19.14
N THR A 156 -2.39 -13.43 18.06
CA THR A 156 -2.94 -13.17 16.73
C THR A 156 -4.05 -14.20 16.57
N SER A 157 -5.27 -13.75 16.78
CA SER A 157 -6.50 -14.58 16.79
C SER A 157 -6.82 -15.29 15.47
N ILE A 158 -5.93 -15.25 14.51
CA ILE A 158 -6.09 -15.88 13.18
C ILE A 158 -5.15 -17.06 12.98
N ILE A 159 -4.01 -17.09 13.69
CA ILE A 159 -3.13 -18.26 13.72
C ILE A 159 -2.74 -18.48 15.17
N ASN A 160 -2.94 -19.68 15.68
CA ASN A 160 -2.66 -20.07 17.06
C ASN A 160 -1.15 -20.19 17.34
N PHE A 161 -0.37 -19.14 16.99
CA PHE A 161 1.02 -19.06 17.40
C PHE A 161 1.10 -18.51 18.82
N GLN A 162 1.72 -19.28 19.70
CA GLN A 162 2.01 -18.82 21.06
C GLN A 162 3.39 -18.13 21.09
N ALA A 163 3.56 -17.22 22.05
CA ALA A 163 4.85 -16.59 22.31
C ALA A 163 5.93 -17.68 22.53
N GLY A 164 7.11 -17.48 21.91
CA GLY A 164 8.20 -18.45 21.95
C GLY A 164 8.06 -19.61 20.97
N GLN A 165 6.94 -19.76 20.29
CA GLN A 165 6.78 -20.78 19.26
C GLN A 165 7.50 -20.36 17.99
N GLY A 166 8.31 -21.27 17.42
CA GLY A 166 8.92 -21.09 16.11
C GLY A 166 7.90 -21.03 15.00
N PHE A 167 8.15 -20.22 13.98
CA PHE A 167 7.28 -20.09 12.81
C PHE A 167 8.04 -20.16 11.48
N GLY A 168 9.35 -20.10 11.49
CA GLY A 168 10.19 -20.12 10.29
C GLY A 168 11.64 -20.37 10.62
N ILE A 169 12.41 -20.69 9.61
CA ILE A 169 13.86 -20.91 9.68
C ILE A 169 14.51 -19.97 8.68
N THR A 170 15.55 -19.23 9.10
CA THR A 170 16.33 -18.40 8.18
C THR A 170 17.02 -19.29 7.15
N ALA A 171 17.13 -18.78 5.91
CA ALA A 171 17.85 -19.49 4.86
C ALA A 171 19.33 -19.64 5.21
N ALA A 172 19.98 -20.64 4.62
CA ALA A 172 21.42 -20.77 4.71
C ALA A 172 22.13 -19.75 3.83
N VAL A 173 23.29 -19.28 4.24
CA VAL A 173 24.21 -18.39 3.50
C VAL A 173 23.59 -17.01 3.20
N ASP A 174 24.09 -16.01 3.88
CA ASP A 174 23.72 -14.61 3.73
C ASP A 174 22.19 -14.39 3.74
N SER A 175 21.53 -15.02 4.73
CA SER A 175 20.07 -14.91 4.91
C SER A 175 19.60 -13.50 5.20
N THR A 176 20.52 -12.62 5.58
CA THR A 176 20.20 -11.21 5.92
C THR A 176 20.97 -10.26 5.02
N SER A 177 20.25 -9.35 4.38
CA SER A 177 20.79 -8.26 3.56
C SER A 177 20.15 -6.92 3.95
N ILE A 178 20.76 -5.81 3.53
CA ILE A 178 20.20 -4.48 3.78
C ILE A 178 19.14 -4.19 2.72
N GLY A 179 17.98 -3.71 3.16
CA GLY A 179 16.89 -3.23 2.33
C GLY A 179 16.50 -1.80 2.67
N SER A 180 15.63 -1.23 1.86
CA SER A 180 15.03 0.08 2.12
C SER A 180 13.54 0.04 1.87
N ALA A 181 12.78 0.86 2.58
CA ALA A 181 11.36 1.01 2.35
C ALA A 181 10.91 2.45 2.41
N VAL A 182 9.89 2.75 1.63
CA VAL A 182 9.16 4.02 1.67
C VAL A 182 7.76 3.74 2.19
N PHE A 183 7.40 4.39 3.28
CA PHE A 183 6.07 4.34 3.85
C PHE A 183 5.31 5.60 3.45
N LEU A 184 4.19 5.43 2.78
CA LEU A 184 3.29 6.50 2.43
C LEU A 184 2.05 6.39 3.31
N SER A 185 1.73 7.43 4.08
CA SER A 185 0.47 7.50 4.82
C SER A 185 -0.66 8.01 3.93
N GLU A 186 -1.89 7.87 4.41
CA GLU A 186 -3.09 8.39 3.72
C GLU A 186 -2.96 9.90 3.46
N GLY A 187 -3.32 10.31 2.24
CA GLY A 187 -3.31 11.71 1.83
C GLY A 187 -4.30 11.99 0.71
N VAL A 188 -4.57 13.28 0.45
CA VAL A 188 -5.41 13.73 -0.65
C VAL A 188 -4.63 14.73 -1.50
N TYR A 189 -4.58 14.48 -2.78
CA TYR A 189 -3.86 15.29 -3.76
C TYR A 189 -4.84 15.84 -4.80
N TYR A 190 -4.58 17.07 -5.24
CA TYR A 190 -5.33 17.65 -6.36
C TYR A 190 -4.64 17.30 -7.68
N LEU A 191 -5.31 16.52 -8.53
CA LEU A 191 -4.79 16.09 -9.83
C LEU A 191 -5.88 16.21 -10.90
N ARG A 192 -5.55 16.91 -11.98
CA ARG A 192 -6.40 17.04 -13.18
C ARG A 192 -7.84 17.41 -12.86
N GLY A 193 -8.04 18.42 -12.02
CA GLY A 193 -9.36 18.92 -11.67
C GLY A 193 -10.11 18.12 -10.62
N THR A 194 -9.52 17.08 -10.06
CA THR A 194 -10.15 16.20 -9.06
C THR A 194 -9.30 15.99 -7.82
N PHE A 195 -9.94 15.62 -6.71
CA PHE A 195 -9.25 15.22 -5.49
C PHE A 195 -9.04 13.72 -5.48
N VAL A 196 -7.79 13.30 -5.51
CA VAL A 196 -7.39 11.90 -5.51
C VAL A 196 -6.95 11.50 -4.10
N LYS A 197 -7.66 10.54 -3.53
CA LYS A 197 -7.27 9.95 -2.24
C LYS A 197 -6.24 8.86 -2.48
N VAL A 198 -5.10 8.97 -1.81
CA VAL A 198 -4.05 7.95 -1.78
C VAL A 198 -4.16 7.19 -0.47
N PHE A 199 -4.26 5.88 -0.56
CA PHE A 199 -4.28 5.00 0.62
C PHE A 199 -2.87 4.73 1.12
N PRO A 200 -2.72 4.36 2.41
CA PRO A 200 -1.43 3.99 2.96
C PRO A 200 -0.79 2.85 2.17
N GLN A 201 0.49 3.00 1.84
CA GLN A 201 1.25 2.02 1.07
C GLN A 201 2.67 1.90 1.63
N THR A 202 3.21 0.69 1.53
CA THR A 202 4.63 0.43 1.80
C THR A 202 5.26 -0.05 0.50
N LEU A 203 6.28 0.67 0.04
CA LEU A 203 7.10 0.32 -1.12
C LEU A 203 8.46 -0.14 -0.60
N ILE A 204 8.92 -1.29 -1.04
CA ILE A 204 10.16 -1.97 -0.61
C ILE A 204 11.02 -2.22 -1.84
#